data_772ed1ee7ed7bddfc6c1592edf3fc2a1
#
_entry.id   772ed1ee7ed7bddfc6c1592edf3fc2a1
#
_cell.length_a   1.000
_cell.length_b   1.000
_cell.length_c   1.000
_cell.angle_alpha   90.00
_cell.angle_beta   90.00
_cell.angle_gamma   90.00
#
_symmetry.space_group_name_H-M   'P 1'
#
loop_
_entity.id
_entity.type
_entity.pdbx_description
1 polymer ?
#
loop_
_entity_poly.entity_id
_entity_poly.type
_entity_poly.pdbx_seq_one_letter_code
_entity_poly.pdbx_strand_id
1 'polypeptide(L)'
;MEKECGDNLKKVRTLKIAKGMVVILVLTLICIECARGAYNGTQVAGSRLNNPYVDKKIGAEYPPGLVMGSMFAYQDTNLSSGKICKVTMVVNKKKEFEKKIAYWIKVTREEAHYFDIYDLDLNWIGSFADGKELESAEPCIRVFKWPLRVGEKWSSEYTLRDYSHGVHLHPSKVAVNVRTYEEVTVPFGTFNALRIQAGEETFWYAPSIGWVVREQIGSSGKDGWLLELVEYSIPHRIAGK
;
A
#
# COMPACT_ATOMS: atom_id res chain seq x y z
N MET A 1 9.57 36.77 15.94
CA MET A 1 10.11 35.40 15.96
C MET A 1 9.03 34.46 15.45
N GLU A 2 8.55 34.70 14.20
CA GLU A 2 7.43 34.00 13.57
C GLU A 2 7.66 33.92 12.06
N LYS A 3 8.77 33.32 11.60
CA LYS A 3 9.06 33.20 10.14
C LYS A 3 9.72 31.89 9.72
N GLU A 4 9.81 30.88 10.54
CA GLU A 4 10.53 29.64 10.18
C GLU A 4 9.65 28.37 10.00
N CYS A 5 8.33 28.47 10.13
CA CYS A 5 7.46 27.31 9.99
C CYS A 5 6.89 27.11 8.57
N GLY A 6 7.20 27.99 7.60
CA GLY A 6 6.62 28.00 6.25
C GLY A 6 7.42 27.29 5.16
N ASP A 7 8.70 26.98 5.37
CA ASP A 7 9.59 26.56 4.28
C ASP A 7 9.85 25.05 4.18
N ASN A 8 9.39 24.24 5.13
CA ASN A 8 9.61 22.80 5.09
C ASN A 8 8.68 22.04 4.13
N LEU A 9 7.65 22.65 3.62
CA LEU A 9 6.76 22.08 2.59
C LEU A 9 7.31 22.19 1.17
N LYS A 10 8.40 22.92 0.93
CA LYS A 10 8.91 23.23 -0.42
C LYS A 10 10.01 22.29 -0.94
N LYS A 11 10.35 21.21 -0.24
CA LYS A 11 11.36 20.24 -0.72
C LYS A 11 10.79 18.87 -1.06
N VAL A 12 9.60 18.82 -1.65
CA VAL A 12 9.18 17.65 -2.40
C VAL A 12 9.93 17.65 -3.71
N ARG A 13 11.05 16.95 -3.79
CA ARG A 13 11.76 16.75 -5.04
C ARG A 13 10.99 15.75 -5.88
N THR A 14 10.41 16.24 -6.96
CA THR A 14 9.91 15.44 -8.07
C THR A 14 11.03 14.53 -8.58
N LEU A 15 10.93 13.23 -8.28
CA LEU A 15 11.74 12.25 -8.99
C LEU A 15 11.21 12.24 -10.43
N LYS A 16 12.11 12.45 -11.40
CA LYS A 16 11.76 12.41 -12.83
C LYS A 16 11.17 11.05 -13.13
N ILE A 17 9.89 11.02 -13.46
CA ILE A 17 9.16 9.85 -13.93
C ILE A 17 9.81 9.41 -15.24
N ALA A 18 10.60 8.35 -15.19
CA ALA A 18 10.97 7.62 -16.41
C ALA A 18 9.69 7.00 -16.97
N LYS A 19 9.44 7.18 -18.27
CA LYS A 19 8.27 6.72 -18.99
C LYS A 19 7.88 5.28 -18.57
N GLY A 20 6.77 5.12 -17.89
CA GLY A 20 6.18 3.82 -17.61
C GLY A 20 6.05 3.41 -16.14
N MET A 21 6.40 4.25 -15.17
CA MET A 21 6.41 3.88 -13.76
C MET A 21 5.26 4.57 -13.01
N VAL A 22 4.33 3.78 -12.51
CA VAL A 22 3.42 4.21 -11.46
C VAL A 22 4.21 4.17 -10.17
N VAL A 23 4.71 5.30 -9.75
CA VAL A 23 5.35 5.44 -8.45
C VAL A 23 4.31 5.97 -7.49
N ILE A 24 3.83 5.14 -6.59
CA ILE A 24 3.25 5.62 -5.34
C ILE A 24 4.43 6.16 -4.53
N LEU A 25 4.88 7.34 -4.91
CA LEU A 25 6.01 7.99 -4.27
C LEU A 25 5.49 9.05 -3.33
N VAL A 26 5.32 8.68 -2.09
CA VAL A 26 5.09 9.65 -1.03
C VAL A 26 6.41 9.97 -0.35
N LEU A 27 6.86 11.19 -0.62
CA LEU A 27 7.74 12.03 0.20
C LEU A 27 8.93 11.35 0.89
N THR A 28 10.07 11.39 0.25
CA THR A 28 11.35 11.30 0.97
C THR A 28 12.01 12.66 1.00
N LEU A 29 12.04 13.29 2.16
CA LEU A 29 13.16 14.16 2.58
C LEU A 29 13.12 14.44 4.07
N ILE A 30 14.31 14.33 4.62
CA ILE A 30 14.80 14.74 5.94
C ILE A 30 14.70 13.63 6.98
N CYS A 31 15.81 12.94 7.17
CA CYS A 31 16.23 12.63 8.53
C CYS A 31 17.74 12.54 8.62
N ILE A 32 18.30 13.44 9.39
CA ILE A 32 19.60 13.32 10.02
C ILE A 32 19.32 12.66 11.38
N GLU A 33 20.04 11.56 11.66
CA GLU A 33 20.20 10.93 12.96
C GLU A 33 18.95 10.35 13.63
N CYS A 34 18.79 9.02 13.55
CA CYS A 34 18.09 8.28 14.58
C CYS A 34 18.82 7.02 15.00
N ALA A 35 18.98 6.95 16.32
CA ALA A 35 19.69 5.95 17.08
C ALA A 35 19.16 4.53 16.87
N ARG A 36 20.08 3.56 16.98
CA ARG A 36 19.80 2.13 17.08
C ARG A 36 18.92 1.83 18.29
N GLY A 37 17.64 1.56 18.03
CA GLY A 37 16.75 0.96 19.00
C GLY A 37 16.48 -0.48 18.60
N ALA A 38 16.98 -1.45 19.36
CA ALA A 38 16.63 -2.85 19.20
C ALA A 38 15.15 -3.02 19.58
N TYR A 39 14.33 -3.41 18.62
CA TYR A 39 12.92 -3.69 18.83
C TYR A 39 12.77 -5.12 19.33
N ASN A 40 12.45 -5.29 20.62
CA ASN A 40 11.97 -6.56 21.16
C ASN A 40 10.47 -6.68 20.93
N GLY A 41 10.10 -7.20 19.75
CA GLY A 41 8.71 -7.49 19.42
C GLY A 41 8.20 -8.69 20.19
N THR A 42 7.27 -8.46 21.11
CA THR A 42 6.50 -9.52 21.74
C THR A 42 5.61 -10.15 20.66
N GLN A 43 5.88 -11.39 20.28
CA GLN A 43 5.04 -12.15 19.36
C GLN A 43 3.66 -12.36 20.00
N VAL A 44 2.69 -11.59 19.55
CA VAL A 44 1.29 -11.97 19.77
C VAL A 44 0.99 -13.08 18.78
N ALA A 45 0.90 -14.31 19.28
CA ALA A 45 0.53 -15.47 18.48
C ALA A 45 -0.79 -15.19 17.76
N GLY A 46 -0.71 -14.87 16.49
CA GLY A 46 -1.86 -14.64 15.62
C GLY A 46 -2.66 -15.94 15.53
N SER A 47 -3.86 -15.96 16.09
CA SER A 47 -4.83 -17.03 15.83
C SER A 47 -4.99 -17.15 14.30
N ARG A 48 -4.79 -18.35 13.76
CA ARG A 48 -5.05 -18.66 12.36
C ARG A 48 -6.53 -18.38 12.07
N LEU A 49 -6.82 -17.19 11.58
CA LEU A 49 -8.12 -16.87 11.01
C LEU A 49 -8.26 -17.72 9.73
N ASN A 50 -9.01 -18.81 9.81
CA ASN A 50 -9.45 -19.52 8.63
C ASN A 50 -10.36 -18.58 7.85
N ASN A 51 -9.81 -17.92 6.83
CA ASN A 51 -10.61 -17.14 5.89
C ASN A 51 -11.35 -18.13 4.98
N PRO A 52 -12.69 -18.24 5.06
CA PRO A 52 -13.47 -19.17 4.26
C PRO A 52 -13.46 -18.88 2.75
N TYR A 53 -12.89 -17.76 2.34
CA TYR A 53 -12.85 -17.29 0.94
C TYR A 53 -11.60 -17.73 0.18
N VAL A 54 -10.79 -18.64 0.73
CA VAL A 54 -9.60 -19.15 0.05
C VAL A 54 -9.87 -20.56 -0.45
N ASP A 55 -9.94 -20.73 -1.75
CA ASP A 55 -9.69 -22.04 -2.36
C ASP A 55 -8.18 -22.32 -2.22
N LYS A 56 -7.85 -23.29 -1.39
CA LYS A 56 -6.47 -23.67 -1.01
C LYS A 56 -5.56 -23.98 -2.20
N LYS A 57 -6.09 -24.08 -3.41
CA LYS A 57 -5.34 -24.46 -4.61
C LYS A 57 -5.19 -23.35 -5.66
N ILE A 58 -6.04 -22.32 -5.70
CA ILE A 58 -6.19 -21.53 -6.93
C ILE A 58 -6.11 -20.01 -6.71
N GLY A 59 -6.45 -19.48 -5.53
CA GLY A 59 -6.47 -18.03 -5.31
C GLY A 59 -7.52 -17.55 -4.32
N ALA A 60 -7.96 -16.30 -4.48
CA ALA A 60 -8.97 -15.66 -3.63
C ALA A 60 -10.20 -15.27 -4.46
N GLU A 61 -11.38 -15.74 -4.06
CA GLU A 61 -12.61 -15.59 -4.84
C GLU A 61 -13.22 -14.18 -4.77
N TYR A 62 -13.08 -13.49 -3.62
CA TYR A 62 -13.74 -12.20 -3.36
C TYR A 62 -12.80 -11.23 -2.67
N PRO A 63 -13.01 -9.90 -2.90
CA PRO A 63 -12.29 -8.90 -2.14
C PRO A 63 -12.61 -9.04 -0.64
N PRO A 64 -11.62 -8.91 0.23
CA PRO A 64 -11.86 -8.91 1.66
C PRO A 64 -12.61 -7.64 2.03
N GLY A 65 -13.68 -7.77 2.79
CA GLY A 65 -14.27 -6.60 3.44
C GLY A 65 -13.33 -6.10 4.52
N LEU A 66 -12.65 -4.97 4.31
CA LEU A 66 -11.79 -4.39 5.33
C LEU A 66 -12.60 -3.98 6.57
N VAL A 67 -12.09 -4.33 7.75
CA VAL A 67 -12.72 -3.99 9.04
C VAL A 67 -12.20 -2.64 9.50
N MET A 68 -13.11 -1.74 9.90
CA MET A 68 -12.72 -0.44 10.46
C MET A 68 -11.84 -0.63 11.70
N GLY A 69 -10.77 0.15 11.81
CA GLY A 69 -9.77 0.04 12.86
C GLY A 69 -8.71 -1.04 12.62
N SER A 70 -8.81 -1.84 11.54
CA SER A 70 -7.69 -2.72 11.16
C SER A 70 -6.44 -1.89 10.94
N MET A 71 -5.32 -2.38 11.50
CA MET A 71 -4.01 -1.74 11.40
C MET A 71 -3.01 -2.71 10.77
N PHE A 72 -2.20 -2.18 9.89
CA PHE A 72 -1.07 -2.88 9.28
C PHE A 72 0.16 -1.99 9.39
N ALA A 73 1.20 -2.48 10.04
CA ALA A 73 2.47 -1.76 10.16
C ALA A 73 3.55 -2.47 9.35
N TYR A 74 4.35 -1.68 8.66
CA TYR A 74 5.40 -2.15 7.77
C TYR A 74 6.75 -1.56 8.15
N GLN A 75 7.78 -2.33 7.89
CA GLN A 75 9.13 -1.86 7.68
C GLN A 75 9.28 -1.52 6.20
N ASP A 76 9.60 -0.27 5.89
CA ASP A 76 9.86 0.22 4.55
C ASP A 76 11.37 0.45 4.40
N THR A 77 11.96 -0.34 3.52
CA THR A 77 13.40 -0.35 3.27
C THR A 77 13.70 0.24 1.90
N ASN A 78 14.47 1.31 1.86
CA ASN A 78 15.06 1.80 0.63
C ASN A 78 16.18 0.84 0.18
N LEU A 79 16.02 0.19 -0.97
CA LEU A 79 16.92 -0.86 -1.44
C LEU A 79 18.29 -0.34 -1.89
N SER A 80 18.41 0.95 -2.20
CA SER A 80 19.68 1.56 -2.61
C SER A 80 20.53 2.03 -1.43
N SER A 81 19.88 2.59 -0.38
CA SER A 81 20.58 3.13 0.79
C SER A 81 20.56 2.22 2.01
N GLY A 82 19.67 1.22 2.03
CA GLY A 82 19.40 0.39 3.21
C GLY A 82 18.67 1.15 4.33
N LYS A 83 18.24 2.40 4.09
CA LYS A 83 17.48 3.17 5.09
C LYS A 83 16.14 2.50 5.33
N ILE A 84 15.79 2.35 6.60
CA ILE A 84 14.54 1.76 7.06
C ILE A 84 13.69 2.82 7.74
N CYS A 85 12.39 2.85 7.44
CA CYS A 85 11.41 3.62 8.20
C CYS A 85 10.16 2.76 8.49
N LYS A 86 9.38 3.16 9.49
CA LYS A 86 8.09 2.51 9.82
C LYS A 86 6.97 3.21 9.06
N VAL A 87 6.10 2.40 8.44
CA VAL A 87 4.85 2.86 7.84
C VAL A 87 3.71 2.16 8.57
N THR A 88 2.68 2.92 8.96
CA THR A 88 1.48 2.37 9.59
C THR A 88 0.26 2.76 8.76
N MET A 89 -0.56 1.78 8.42
CA MET A 89 -1.82 1.94 7.69
C MET A 89 -2.98 1.54 8.59
N VAL A 90 -3.97 2.41 8.77
CA VAL A 90 -5.16 2.14 9.58
C VAL A 90 -6.42 2.36 8.74
N VAL A 91 -7.27 1.36 8.64
CA VAL A 91 -8.58 1.46 8.00
C VAL A 91 -9.45 2.39 8.84
N ASN A 92 -9.43 3.68 8.50
CA ASN A 92 -9.98 4.74 9.34
C ASN A 92 -11.49 4.89 9.18
N LYS A 93 -11.97 4.93 7.91
CA LYS A 93 -13.40 5.07 7.61
C LYS A 93 -13.75 4.45 6.27
N LYS A 94 -15.03 4.09 6.13
CA LYS A 94 -15.66 3.72 4.86
C LYS A 94 -16.65 4.82 4.53
N LYS A 95 -16.39 5.58 3.47
CA LYS A 95 -17.15 6.78 3.11
C LYS A 95 -17.21 6.92 1.60
N GLU A 96 -18.22 7.63 1.12
CA GLU A 96 -18.34 7.99 -0.28
C GLU A 96 -17.16 8.86 -0.74
N PHE A 97 -16.63 8.51 -1.90
CA PHE A 97 -15.66 9.25 -2.68
C PHE A 97 -16.08 9.18 -4.14
N GLU A 98 -16.24 10.31 -4.81
CA GLU A 98 -16.70 10.41 -6.20
C GLU A 98 -17.95 9.56 -6.51
N LYS A 99 -18.96 9.62 -5.64
CA LYS A 99 -20.24 8.86 -5.73
C LYS A 99 -20.10 7.34 -5.58
N LYS A 100 -18.94 6.85 -5.14
CA LYS A 100 -18.69 5.44 -4.84
C LYS A 100 -18.26 5.26 -3.40
N ILE A 101 -18.64 4.18 -2.78
CA ILE A 101 -18.15 3.84 -1.44
C ILE A 101 -16.68 3.40 -1.54
N ALA A 102 -15.82 3.98 -0.70
CA ALA A 102 -14.40 3.72 -0.66
C ALA A 102 -13.88 3.57 0.76
N TYR A 103 -12.77 2.86 0.92
CA TYR A 103 -12.01 2.81 2.16
C TYR A 103 -11.03 3.98 2.20
N TRP A 104 -11.02 4.69 3.33
CA TRP A 104 -10.06 5.73 3.64
C TRP A 104 -9.06 5.15 4.63
N ILE A 105 -7.86 4.92 4.18
CA ILE A 105 -6.78 4.32 4.98
C ILE A 105 -5.84 5.43 5.41
N LYS A 106 -5.79 5.69 6.72
CA LYS A 106 -4.83 6.64 7.27
C LYS A 106 -3.44 6.02 7.21
N VAL A 107 -2.54 6.66 6.50
CA VAL A 107 -1.13 6.30 6.41
C VAL A 107 -0.33 7.25 7.28
N THR A 108 0.56 6.68 8.07
CA THR A 108 1.54 7.41 8.88
C THR A 108 2.92 6.90 8.50
N ARG A 109 3.79 7.79 8.05
CA ARG A 109 5.17 7.49 7.66
C ARG A 109 6.07 8.56 8.28
N GLU A 110 6.86 8.19 9.28
CA GLU A 110 7.61 9.16 10.10
C GLU A 110 6.65 10.25 10.65
N GLU A 111 6.85 11.52 10.31
CA GLU A 111 5.99 12.63 10.71
C GLU A 111 4.87 12.94 9.69
N ALA A 112 4.89 12.30 8.51
CA ALA A 112 3.89 12.53 7.48
C ALA A 112 2.61 11.74 7.75
N HIS A 113 1.47 12.40 7.60
CA HIS A 113 0.14 11.81 7.74
C HIS A 113 -0.70 12.15 6.52
N TYR A 114 -1.27 11.13 5.89
CA TYR A 114 -2.16 11.27 4.75
C TYR A 114 -3.17 10.13 4.70
N PHE A 115 -4.10 10.21 3.77
CA PHE A 115 -5.07 9.16 3.50
C PHE A 115 -4.88 8.61 2.10
N ASP A 116 -4.75 7.30 2.00
CA ASP A 116 -4.94 6.57 0.74
C ASP A 116 -6.39 6.12 0.63
N ILE A 117 -6.94 6.28 -0.56
CA ILE A 117 -8.32 5.92 -0.88
C ILE A 117 -8.31 4.70 -1.77
N TYR A 118 -9.03 3.67 -1.36
CA TYR A 118 -9.18 2.42 -2.12
C TYR A 118 -10.65 2.14 -2.39
N ASP A 119 -10.96 1.60 -3.57
CA ASP A 119 -12.29 1.07 -3.84
C ASP A 119 -12.56 -0.19 -2.98
N LEU A 120 -13.75 -0.79 -3.14
CA LEU A 120 -14.10 -2.00 -2.39
C LEU A 120 -13.36 -3.25 -2.88
N ASP A 121 -12.77 -3.17 -4.06
CA ASP A 121 -11.93 -4.20 -4.66
C ASP A 121 -10.45 -4.07 -4.28
N LEU A 122 -10.11 -3.11 -3.39
CA LEU A 122 -8.76 -2.76 -2.94
C LEU A 122 -7.88 -2.10 -4.03
N ASN A 123 -8.48 -1.49 -5.02
CA ASN A 123 -7.73 -0.72 -6.00
C ASN A 123 -7.57 0.72 -5.54
N TRP A 124 -6.36 1.25 -5.64
CA TRP A 124 -6.06 2.60 -5.25
C TRP A 124 -6.72 3.62 -6.20
N ILE A 125 -7.32 4.65 -5.59
CA ILE A 125 -8.00 5.74 -6.29
C ILE A 125 -7.20 7.03 -6.19
N GLY A 126 -6.62 7.31 -5.01
CA GLY A 126 -5.90 8.55 -4.78
C GLY A 126 -5.40 8.72 -3.36
N SER A 127 -4.62 9.78 -3.13
CA SER A 127 -4.04 10.16 -1.85
C SER A 127 -4.39 11.59 -1.48
N PHE A 128 -4.64 11.84 -0.18
CA PHE A 128 -5.08 13.11 0.36
C PHE A 128 -4.32 13.48 1.63
N ALA A 129 -3.85 14.72 1.73
CA ALA A 129 -3.32 15.29 2.96
C ALA A 129 -3.93 16.66 3.21
N ASP A 130 -4.22 16.98 4.45
CA ASP A 130 -4.78 18.28 4.90
C ASP A 130 -6.02 18.71 4.10
N GLY A 131 -6.89 17.74 3.76
CA GLY A 131 -8.09 17.95 2.98
C GLY A 131 -7.88 18.27 1.50
N LYS A 132 -6.64 18.17 1.01
CA LYS A 132 -6.28 18.38 -0.40
C LYS A 132 -5.89 17.07 -1.04
N GLU A 133 -6.27 16.91 -2.28
CA GLU A 133 -5.82 15.82 -3.12
C GLU A 133 -4.34 16.02 -3.47
N LEU A 134 -3.54 14.99 -3.28
CA LEU A 134 -2.13 14.97 -3.65
C LEU A 134 -1.98 14.36 -5.04
N GLU A 135 -2.64 13.23 -5.25
CA GLU A 135 -2.66 12.52 -6.52
C GLU A 135 -3.90 11.62 -6.60
N SER A 136 -4.35 11.31 -7.79
CA SER A 136 -5.42 10.36 -8.04
C SER A 136 -5.31 9.69 -9.39
N ALA A 137 -6.02 8.57 -9.56
CA ALA A 137 -6.11 7.85 -10.82
C ALA A 137 -7.56 7.71 -11.28
N GLU A 138 -7.84 8.03 -12.53
CA GLU A 138 -9.15 7.87 -13.15
C GLU A 138 -9.06 7.12 -14.50
N PRO A 139 -9.75 5.96 -14.64
CA PRO A 139 -10.31 5.15 -13.54
C PRO A 139 -9.23 4.69 -12.55
N CYS A 140 -9.61 4.12 -11.42
CA CYS A 140 -8.66 3.61 -10.43
C CYS A 140 -7.65 2.62 -11.04
N ILE A 141 -6.45 2.55 -10.47
CA ILE A 141 -5.44 1.59 -10.91
C ILE A 141 -5.86 0.19 -10.47
N ARG A 142 -6.34 -0.62 -11.42
CA ARG A 142 -6.85 -1.96 -11.14
C ARG A 142 -5.70 -2.96 -11.01
N VAL A 143 -5.12 -3.04 -9.81
CA VAL A 143 -4.15 -4.07 -9.42
C VAL A 143 -4.86 -5.35 -9.00
N PHE A 144 -6.05 -5.24 -8.38
CA PHE A 144 -6.86 -6.37 -7.94
C PHE A 144 -8.10 -6.50 -8.83
N LYS A 145 -8.22 -7.63 -9.52
CA LYS A 145 -9.39 -8.01 -10.31
C LYS A 145 -9.89 -9.37 -9.81
N TRP A 146 -10.97 -9.35 -9.05
CA TRP A 146 -11.55 -10.55 -8.45
C TRP A 146 -12.37 -11.38 -9.43
N PRO A 147 -12.34 -12.73 -9.33
CA PRO A 147 -11.45 -13.49 -8.43
C PRO A 147 -9.99 -13.41 -8.83
N LEU A 148 -9.07 -13.50 -7.86
CA LEU A 148 -7.63 -13.54 -8.12
C LEU A 148 -7.19 -14.99 -8.32
N ARG A 149 -6.70 -15.36 -9.49
CA ARG A 149 -6.23 -16.70 -9.81
C ARG A 149 -4.85 -16.68 -10.45
N VAL A 150 -4.03 -17.64 -10.07
CA VAL A 150 -2.69 -17.81 -10.67
C VAL A 150 -2.81 -18.00 -12.18
N GLY A 151 -2.00 -17.24 -12.92
CA GLY A 151 -1.98 -17.24 -14.39
C GLY A 151 -2.85 -16.18 -15.04
N GLU A 152 -3.78 -15.55 -14.30
CA GLU A 152 -4.58 -14.45 -14.86
C GLU A 152 -3.74 -13.22 -15.15
N LYS A 153 -4.12 -12.54 -16.24
CA LYS A 153 -3.45 -11.33 -16.74
C LYS A 153 -4.50 -10.33 -17.22
N TRP A 154 -4.22 -9.05 -16.96
CA TRP A 154 -5.02 -7.94 -17.52
C TRP A 154 -4.16 -6.69 -17.65
N SER A 155 -4.73 -5.64 -18.20
CA SER A 155 -4.15 -4.31 -18.15
C SER A 155 -5.12 -3.34 -17.50
N SER A 156 -4.57 -2.38 -16.77
CA SER A 156 -5.28 -1.22 -16.26
C SER A 156 -4.81 0.01 -17.01
N GLU A 157 -5.74 0.72 -17.65
CA GLU A 157 -5.50 2.01 -18.29
C GLU A 157 -6.13 3.08 -17.42
N TYR A 158 -5.40 4.14 -17.12
CA TYR A 158 -5.85 5.21 -16.24
C TYR A 158 -5.12 6.51 -16.59
N THR A 159 -5.66 7.62 -16.10
CA THR A 159 -4.96 8.90 -16.10
C THR A 159 -4.59 9.24 -14.67
N LEU A 160 -3.28 9.30 -14.37
CA LEU A 160 -2.79 9.80 -13.10
C LEU A 160 -2.89 11.33 -13.11
N ARG A 161 -3.45 11.89 -12.04
CA ARG A 161 -3.49 13.32 -11.77
C ARG A 161 -2.54 13.59 -10.61
N ASP A 162 -1.53 14.41 -10.84
CA ASP A 162 -0.58 14.86 -9.82
C ASP A 162 -0.83 16.34 -9.53
N TYR A 163 -1.03 16.68 -8.26
CA TYR A 163 -1.32 18.04 -7.81
C TYR A 163 -0.15 18.71 -7.07
N SER A 164 0.99 18.05 -6.95
CA SER A 164 2.14 18.53 -6.17
C SER A 164 2.70 19.88 -6.63
N HIS A 165 2.65 20.15 -7.93
CA HIS A 165 3.17 21.38 -8.56
C HIS A 165 2.19 21.98 -9.58
N GLY A 166 0.90 21.81 -9.39
CA GLY A 166 -0.15 22.09 -10.34
C GLY A 166 -0.76 20.80 -10.85
N VAL A 167 -1.85 20.90 -11.63
CA VAL A 167 -2.51 19.68 -12.14
C VAL A 167 -1.75 19.16 -13.36
N HIS A 168 -1.11 18.02 -13.21
CA HIS A 168 -0.46 17.28 -14.29
C HIS A 168 -1.21 16.00 -14.58
N LEU A 169 -1.52 15.74 -15.85
CA LEU A 169 -2.25 14.56 -16.31
C LEU A 169 -1.29 13.62 -17.02
N HIS A 170 -1.19 12.38 -16.54
CA HIS A 170 -0.32 11.36 -17.10
C HIS A 170 -1.14 10.14 -17.52
N PRO A 171 -1.58 10.03 -18.78
CA PRO A 171 -2.16 8.80 -19.29
C PRO A 171 -1.18 7.65 -19.13
N SER A 172 -1.63 6.58 -18.52
CA SER A 172 -0.77 5.46 -18.13
C SER A 172 -1.47 4.13 -18.37
N LYS A 173 -0.66 3.09 -18.53
CA LYS A 173 -1.12 1.72 -18.68
C LYS A 173 -0.18 0.79 -17.93
N VAL A 174 -0.74 -0.06 -17.10
CA VAL A 174 0.01 -1.09 -16.36
C VAL A 174 -0.51 -2.48 -16.73
N ALA A 175 0.42 -3.39 -17.03
CA ALA A 175 0.11 -4.81 -17.20
C ALA A 175 0.17 -5.50 -15.84
N VAL A 176 -0.86 -6.25 -15.50
CA VAL A 176 -0.98 -6.98 -14.24
C VAL A 176 -1.00 -8.49 -14.51
N ASN A 177 -0.32 -9.25 -13.66
CA ASN A 177 -0.24 -10.70 -13.76
C ASN A 177 -0.17 -11.34 -12.37
N VAL A 178 -1.08 -12.25 -12.06
CA VAL A 178 -1.01 -13.10 -10.87
C VAL A 178 -0.04 -14.26 -11.16
N ARG A 179 1.17 -14.17 -10.62
CA ARG A 179 2.30 -15.05 -10.96
C ARG A 179 2.22 -16.43 -10.30
N THR A 180 2.10 -16.43 -8.99
CA THR A 180 2.19 -17.64 -8.17
C THR A 180 1.33 -17.50 -6.91
N TYR A 181 1.08 -18.65 -6.29
CA TYR A 181 0.64 -18.71 -4.89
C TYR A 181 1.76 -19.39 -4.13
N GLU A 182 2.44 -18.68 -3.28
CA GLU A 182 3.70 -19.10 -2.67
C GLU A 182 3.75 -18.72 -1.19
N GLU A 183 4.61 -19.40 -0.45
CA GLU A 183 4.94 -19.03 0.91
C GLU A 183 5.91 -17.84 0.88
N VAL A 184 5.59 -16.80 1.64
CA VAL A 184 6.43 -15.61 1.81
C VAL A 184 6.66 -15.35 3.29
N THR A 185 7.93 -15.19 3.66
CA THR A 185 8.33 -14.80 5.02
C THR A 185 8.62 -13.31 5.07
N VAL A 186 8.02 -12.63 6.03
CA VAL A 186 8.23 -11.22 6.38
C VAL A 186 8.56 -11.13 7.87
N PRO A 187 9.03 -9.99 8.41
CA PRO A 187 9.39 -9.89 9.82
C PRO A 187 8.28 -10.30 10.81
N PHE A 188 7.01 -10.13 10.45
CA PHE A 188 5.90 -10.60 11.28
C PHE A 188 5.77 -12.12 11.31
N GLY A 189 6.08 -12.81 10.24
CA GLY A 189 5.91 -14.27 10.11
C GLY A 189 5.75 -14.74 8.68
N THR A 190 5.26 -15.97 8.51
CA THR A 190 5.14 -16.61 7.21
C THR A 190 3.68 -16.70 6.77
N PHE A 191 3.43 -16.38 5.50
CA PHE A 191 2.10 -16.36 4.89
C PHE A 191 2.11 -17.10 3.55
N ASN A 192 0.99 -17.76 3.23
CA ASN A 192 0.71 -18.13 1.86
C ASN A 192 0.08 -16.95 1.14
N ALA A 193 0.70 -16.45 0.10
CA ALA A 193 0.32 -15.24 -0.60
C ALA A 193 0.26 -15.40 -2.12
N LEU A 194 -0.64 -14.67 -2.76
CA LEU A 194 -0.67 -14.48 -4.20
C LEU A 194 0.36 -13.40 -4.56
N ARG A 195 1.32 -13.76 -5.40
CA ARG A 195 2.29 -12.82 -5.96
C ARG A 195 1.70 -12.19 -7.22
N ILE A 196 1.48 -10.88 -7.15
CA ILE A 196 0.86 -10.08 -8.20
C ILE A 196 1.91 -9.10 -8.73
N GLN A 197 2.21 -9.18 -10.01
CA GLN A 197 3.11 -8.25 -10.69
C GLN A 197 2.28 -7.20 -11.40
N ALA A 198 2.50 -5.91 -11.11
CA ALA A 198 1.88 -4.78 -11.79
C ALA A 198 2.97 -3.81 -12.30
N GLY A 199 3.35 -3.94 -13.55
CA GLY A 199 4.50 -3.21 -14.09
C GLY A 199 5.80 -3.56 -13.35
N GLU A 200 6.43 -2.57 -12.72
CA GLU A 200 7.64 -2.74 -11.90
C GLU A 200 7.36 -3.05 -10.44
N GLU A 201 6.09 -3.04 -10.03
CA GLU A 201 5.65 -3.32 -8.68
C GLU A 201 5.28 -4.79 -8.51
N THR A 202 5.57 -5.33 -7.34
CA THR A 202 5.18 -6.68 -6.97
C THR A 202 4.53 -6.67 -5.60
N PHE A 203 3.33 -7.23 -5.52
CA PHE A 203 2.53 -7.34 -4.31
C PHE A 203 2.42 -8.81 -3.90
N TRP A 204 2.52 -9.10 -2.60
CA TRP A 204 2.19 -10.40 -2.01
C TRP A 204 0.93 -10.24 -1.17
N TYR A 205 -0.19 -10.59 -1.78
CA TYR A 205 -1.50 -10.54 -1.13
C TYR A 205 -1.74 -11.83 -0.35
N ALA A 206 -1.91 -11.72 0.97
CA ALA A 206 -2.22 -12.86 1.84
C ALA A 206 -3.72 -12.94 2.12
N PRO A 207 -4.44 -13.93 1.54
CA PRO A 207 -5.88 -14.07 1.76
C PRO A 207 -6.26 -14.30 3.23
N SER A 208 -5.35 -14.87 4.02
CA SER A 208 -5.57 -15.15 5.45
C SER A 208 -5.80 -13.90 6.30
N ILE A 209 -5.22 -12.77 5.90
CA ILE A 209 -5.43 -11.48 6.57
C ILE A 209 -6.20 -10.48 5.68
N GLY A 210 -6.44 -10.83 4.42
CA GLY A 210 -7.15 -9.98 3.47
C GLY A 210 -6.38 -8.72 3.05
N TRP A 211 -5.04 -8.74 3.11
CA TRP A 211 -4.21 -7.58 2.80
C TRP A 211 -2.84 -7.99 2.25
N VAL A 212 -2.09 -7.01 1.76
CA VAL A 212 -0.72 -7.17 1.26
C VAL A 212 0.24 -7.32 2.44
N VAL A 213 1.06 -8.38 2.43
CA VAL A 213 2.08 -8.64 3.47
C VAL A 213 3.46 -8.17 3.06
N ARG A 214 3.68 -8.05 1.75
CA ARG A 214 4.94 -7.55 1.18
C ARG A 214 4.64 -6.81 -0.10
N GLU A 215 5.34 -5.71 -0.32
CA GLU A 215 5.32 -4.97 -1.57
C GLU A 215 6.76 -4.59 -1.95
N GLN A 216 7.08 -4.72 -3.22
CA GLN A 216 8.37 -4.30 -3.75
C GLN A 216 8.15 -3.42 -4.98
N ILE A 217 8.80 -2.26 -4.99
CA ILE A 217 8.78 -1.31 -6.10
C ILE A 217 10.19 -1.23 -6.67
N GLY A 218 10.31 -1.38 -7.99
CA GLY A 218 11.61 -1.37 -8.67
C GLY A 218 12.43 -2.64 -8.47
N SER A 219 13.63 -2.66 -9.02
CA SER A 219 14.58 -3.77 -8.91
C SER A 219 15.73 -3.44 -7.97
N SER A 220 16.32 -4.46 -7.34
CA SER A 220 17.54 -4.33 -6.55
C SER A 220 18.65 -3.67 -7.36
N GLY A 221 19.25 -2.59 -6.82
CA GLY A 221 20.37 -1.85 -7.44
C GLY A 221 20.01 -0.53 -8.10
N LYS A 222 18.72 -0.15 -8.12
CA LYS A 222 18.23 1.18 -8.47
C LYS A 222 17.26 1.64 -7.39
N ASP A 223 16.80 2.87 -7.42
CA ASP A 223 15.88 3.48 -6.46
C ASP A 223 14.62 2.63 -6.22
N GLY A 224 14.77 1.56 -5.48
CA GLY A 224 13.73 0.58 -5.17
C GLY A 224 13.35 0.62 -3.70
N TRP A 225 12.15 0.12 -3.39
CA TRP A 225 11.59 0.06 -2.05
C TRP A 225 11.03 -1.32 -1.77
N LEU A 226 11.15 -1.73 -0.52
CA LEU A 226 10.61 -2.99 -0.03
C LEU A 226 9.84 -2.72 1.27
N LEU A 227 8.52 -2.92 1.20
CA LEU A 227 7.64 -2.89 2.37
C LEU A 227 7.39 -4.32 2.84
N GLU A 228 7.61 -4.59 4.12
CA GLU A 228 7.38 -5.89 4.74
C GLU A 228 6.59 -5.74 6.03
N LEU A 229 5.53 -6.53 6.17
CA LEU A 229 4.65 -6.50 7.33
C LEU A 229 5.43 -6.87 8.60
N VAL A 230 5.36 -5.99 9.62
CA VAL A 230 5.98 -6.19 10.94
C VAL A 230 4.94 -6.37 12.04
N GLU A 231 3.70 -5.90 11.81
CA GLU A 231 2.62 -5.98 12.79
C GLU A 231 1.26 -5.84 12.09
N TYR A 232 0.23 -6.53 12.54
CA TYR A 232 -1.15 -6.21 12.16
C TYR A 232 -2.13 -6.51 13.29
N SER A 233 -3.24 -5.80 13.29
CA SER A 233 -4.39 -6.10 14.13
C SER A 233 -5.68 -5.91 13.35
N ILE A 234 -6.60 -6.87 13.50
CA ILE A 234 -7.92 -6.80 12.88
C ILE A 234 -8.93 -6.89 14.03
N PRO A 235 -9.70 -5.82 14.27
CA PRO A 235 -10.75 -5.84 15.29
C PRO A 235 -11.72 -7.00 15.05
N HIS A 236 -12.08 -7.72 16.10
CA HIS A 236 -13.08 -8.77 15.98
C HIS A 236 -14.40 -8.15 15.50
N ARG A 237 -14.97 -8.69 14.42
CA ARG A 237 -16.36 -8.40 14.11
C ARG A 237 -17.19 -8.95 15.28
N ILE A 238 -17.72 -8.07 16.12
CA ILE A 238 -18.78 -8.46 17.05
C ILE A 238 -19.93 -8.88 16.13
N ALA A 239 -20.20 -10.19 16.08
CA ALA A 239 -21.37 -10.68 15.36
C ALA A 239 -22.58 -9.94 15.95
N GLY A 240 -23.14 -9.03 15.20
CA GLY A 240 -24.32 -8.30 15.59
C GLY A 240 -25.43 -9.32 15.89
N LYS A 241 -26.04 -9.16 17.08
CA LYS A 241 -27.25 -9.85 17.45
C LYS A 241 -28.39 -9.46 16.54
#